data_2b961f1f788a06b61874e15dc7c2c519
#
_entry.id   2b961f1f788a06b61874e15dc7c2c519
#
_cell.length_a   1.000
_cell.length_b   1.000
_cell.length_c   1.000
_cell.angle_alpha   90.00
_cell.angle_beta   90.00
_cell.angle_gamma   90.00
#
_symmetry.space_group_name_H-M   'P 1'
#
loop_
_entity.id
_entity.type
_entity.pdbx_description
1 polymer ?
#
loop_
_entity_poly.entity_id
_entity_poly.type
_entity_poly.pdbx_seq_one_letter_code
_entity_poly.pdbx_strand_id
1 'polypeptide(L)'
;CGEQMELNDIKVENLVPKNLREVDVNTFLEKLPEVDSTYESLKKDAESKGNVLRYMAVIENTKVSIELKQVDSQHPFYNLSGSDNMIVFTTERYKNNPLVIKGPGAGAEVTAAGVFAEIIAIGNYMAN
;
A
#
# COMPACT_ATOMS: atom_id res chain seq x y z
N CYS A 1 -5.52 -15.23 -7.65
CA CYS A 1 -6.64 -15.86 -6.93
C CYS A 1 -7.70 -16.47 -7.89
N GLY A 2 -7.68 -16.15 -9.19
CA GLY A 2 -8.63 -16.67 -10.17
C GLY A 2 -10.02 -16.00 -10.16
N GLU A 3 -10.22 -15.00 -9.32
CA GLU A 3 -11.46 -14.22 -9.26
C GLU A 3 -11.41 -13.04 -10.24
N GLN A 4 -12.50 -12.81 -10.94
CA GLN A 4 -12.68 -11.62 -11.76
C GLN A 4 -13.21 -10.50 -10.88
N MET A 5 -12.57 -9.34 -10.93
CA MET A 5 -12.95 -8.18 -10.11
C MET A 5 -12.62 -6.90 -10.87
N GLU A 6 -13.55 -5.97 -10.86
CA GLU A 6 -13.36 -4.65 -11.43
C GLU A 6 -13.03 -3.62 -10.33
N LEU A 7 -12.40 -2.52 -10.71
CA LEU A 7 -12.02 -1.48 -9.75
C LEU A 7 -13.22 -0.93 -8.95
N ASN A 8 -14.39 -0.86 -9.60
CA ASN A 8 -15.62 -0.37 -8.97
C ASN A 8 -16.20 -1.33 -7.91
N ASP A 9 -15.76 -2.59 -7.90
CA ASP A 9 -16.19 -3.60 -6.91
C ASP A 9 -15.38 -3.50 -5.62
N ILE A 10 -14.29 -2.72 -5.64
CA ILE A 10 -13.37 -2.58 -4.52
C ILE A 10 -13.85 -1.46 -3.59
N LYS A 11 -14.04 -1.81 -2.31
CA LYS A 11 -14.30 -0.81 -1.28
C LYS A 11 -13.02 -0.02 -0.98
N VAL A 12 -12.97 1.24 -1.41
CA VAL A 12 -11.84 2.15 -1.17
C VAL A 12 -12.23 3.23 -0.16
N GLU A 13 -11.54 3.27 0.97
CA GLU A 13 -11.59 4.42 1.87
C GLU A 13 -10.75 5.55 1.28
N ASN A 14 -11.40 6.57 0.75
CA ASN A 14 -10.70 7.72 0.20
C ASN A 14 -10.27 8.66 1.33
N LEU A 15 -8.98 8.80 1.53
CA LEU A 15 -8.40 9.66 2.58
C LEU A 15 -8.54 11.15 2.28
N VAL A 16 -8.81 11.53 1.02
CA VAL A 16 -9.04 12.93 0.65
C VAL A 16 -10.47 13.32 1.04
N PRO A 17 -10.68 14.39 1.82
CA PRO A 17 -12.01 14.90 2.15
C PRO A 17 -12.83 15.22 0.90
N LYS A 18 -14.15 15.04 0.98
CA LYS A 18 -15.04 15.19 -0.17
C LYS A 18 -14.92 16.56 -0.84
N ASN A 19 -14.77 17.62 -0.05
CA ASN A 19 -14.65 19.00 -0.52
C ASN A 19 -13.31 19.31 -1.23
N LEU A 20 -12.33 18.41 -1.15
CA LEU A 20 -11.02 18.57 -1.79
C LEU A 20 -10.78 17.63 -2.97
N ARG A 21 -11.73 16.77 -3.33
CA ARG A 21 -11.53 15.75 -4.38
C ARG A 21 -11.60 16.29 -5.79
N GLU A 22 -12.28 17.43 -5.99
CA GLU A 22 -12.55 17.99 -7.32
C GLU A 22 -11.97 19.40 -7.50
N VAL A 23 -11.11 19.84 -6.59
CA VAL A 23 -10.41 21.11 -6.70
C VAL A 23 -9.12 20.95 -7.51
N ASP A 24 -8.60 22.06 -8.05
CA ASP A 24 -7.29 22.07 -8.69
C ASP A 24 -6.15 21.82 -7.68
N VAL A 25 -4.96 21.45 -8.17
CA VAL A 25 -3.82 21.06 -7.34
C VAL A 25 -3.38 22.19 -6.40
N ASN A 26 -3.39 23.44 -6.83
CA ASN A 26 -2.95 24.55 -5.99
C ASN A 26 -3.92 24.74 -4.83
N THR A 27 -5.23 24.80 -5.12
CA THR A 27 -6.27 24.87 -4.09
C THR A 27 -6.22 23.68 -3.13
N PHE A 28 -5.93 22.47 -3.65
CA PHE A 28 -5.76 21.28 -2.81
C PHE A 28 -4.62 21.47 -1.80
N LEU A 29 -3.44 21.88 -2.29
CA LEU A 29 -2.27 22.06 -1.43
C LEU A 29 -2.47 23.19 -0.39
N GLU A 30 -3.13 24.29 -0.77
CA GLU A 30 -3.44 25.39 0.15
C GLU A 30 -4.37 24.97 1.29
N LYS A 31 -5.34 24.07 0.99
CA LYS A 31 -6.34 23.62 1.96
C LYS A 31 -5.95 22.33 2.70
N LEU A 32 -4.91 21.65 2.27
CA LEU A 32 -4.46 20.42 2.91
C LEU A 32 -4.23 20.55 4.42
N PRO A 33 -3.70 21.65 4.96
CA PRO A 33 -3.56 21.85 6.40
C PRO A 33 -4.88 21.80 7.20
N GLU A 34 -6.03 22.02 6.56
CA GLU A 34 -7.35 21.94 7.23
C GLU A 34 -7.64 20.53 7.79
N VAL A 35 -7.02 19.49 7.22
CA VAL A 35 -7.21 18.10 7.63
C VAL A 35 -6.16 17.59 8.62
N ASP A 36 -5.12 18.36 8.89
CA ASP A 36 -4.00 17.94 9.75
C ASP A 36 -4.47 17.53 11.15
N SER A 37 -5.40 18.29 11.76
CA SER A 37 -5.93 17.97 13.08
C SER A 37 -6.65 16.62 13.12
N THR A 38 -7.32 16.24 12.03
CA THR A 38 -8.01 14.94 11.92
C THR A 38 -7.01 13.80 11.90
N TYR A 39 -5.99 13.91 11.03
CA TYR A 39 -4.97 12.87 10.92
C TYR A 39 -4.04 12.81 12.13
N GLU A 40 -3.75 13.95 12.74
CA GLU A 40 -3.01 13.99 14.00
C GLU A 40 -3.77 13.28 15.13
N SER A 41 -5.07 13.44 15.20
CA SER A 41 -5.92 12.75 16.20
C SER A 41 -5.92 11.24 15.98
N LEU A 42 -6.04 10.80 14.73
CA LEU A 42 -5.96 9.37 14.37
C LEU A 42 -4.59 8.78 14.71
N LYS A 43 -3.52 9.52 14.44
CA LYS A 43 -2.15 9.12 14.77
C LYS A 43 -1.95 8.99 16.27
N LYS A 44 -2.36 9.99 17.05
CA LYS A 44 -2.26 9.99 18.52
C LYS A 44 -3.08 8.84 19.14
N ASP A 45 -4.26 8.56 18.61
CA ASP A 45 -5.07 7.41 19.05
C ASP A 45 -4.34 6.08 18.80
N ALA A 46 -3.74 5.91 17.62
CA ALA A 46 -2.95 4.72 17.32
C ALA A 46 -1.73 4.61 18.24
N GLU A 47 -0.95 5.69 18.40
CA GLU A 47 0.24 5.73 19.24
C GLU A 47 -0.08 5.43 20.72
N SER A 48 -1.21 5.92 21.23
CA SER A 48 -1.66 5.64 22.61
C SER A 48 -1.90 4.15 22.88
N LYS A 49 -2.12 3.37 21.82
CA LYS A 49 -2.33 1.91 21.87
C LYS A 49 -1.06 1.13 21.50
N GLY A 50 0.05 1.82 21.24
CA GLY A 50 1.28 1.20 20.72
C GLY A 50 1.19 0.77 19.25
N ASN A 51 0.22 1.30 18.51
CA ASN A 51 -0.04 0.96 17.11
C ASN A 51 0.53 2.03 16.17
N VAL A 52 0.60 1.68 14.89
CA VAL A 52 0.89 2.62 13.80
C VAL A 52 -0.22 2.58 12.75
N LEU A 53 -0.39 3.69 12.03
CA LEU A 53 -1.35 3.75 10.92
C LEU A 53 -0.72 3.20 9.64
N ARG A 54 -1.49 2.39 8.90
CA ARG A 54 -1.11 1.88 7.57
C ARG A 54 -2.30 1.95 6.62
N TYR A 55 -2.07 2.51 5.45
CA TYR A 55 -3.04 2.45 4.35
C TYR A 55 -2.75 1.19 3.55
N MET A 56 -3.67 0.25 3.56
CA MET A 56 -3.40 -1.09 3.07
C MET A 56 -4.58 -1.67 2.29
N ALA A 57 -4.25 -2.44 1.26
CA ALA A 57 -5.20 -3.27 0.56
C ALA A 57 -5.24 -4.65 1.23
N VAL A 58 -6.45 -5.16 1.43
CA VAL A 58 -6.70 -6.49 2.00
C VAL A 58 -7.57 -7.28 1.04
N ILE A 59 -7.14 -8.48 0.72
CA ILE A 59 -7.92 -9.47 -0.06
C ILE A 59 -8.23 -10.61 0.88
N GLU A 60 -9.50 -10.80 1.20
CA GLU A 60 -9.97 -11.86 2.09
C GLU A 60 -11.30 -12.42 1.60
N ASN A 61 -11.38 -13.74 1.44
CA ASN A 61 -12.60 -14.44 1.03
C ASN A 61 -13.27 -13.79 -0.22
N THR A 62 -12.49 -13.54 -1.27
CA THR A 62 -12.95 -12.91 -2.52
C THR A 62 -13.36 -11.43 -2.41
N LYS A 63 -13.24 -10.83 -1.23
CA LYS A 63 -13.51 -9.40 -1.03
C LYS A 63 -12.21 -8.63 -0.98
N VAL A 64 -12.22 -7.44 -1.59
CA VAL A 64 -11.09 -6.51 -1.56
C VAL A 64 -11.54 -5.22 -0.88
N SER A 65 -10.72 -4.74 0.04
CA SER A 65 -10.87 -3.40 0.62
C SER A 65 -9.52 -2.68 0.65
N ILE A 66 -9.57 -1.36 0.54
CA ILE A 66 -8.43 -0.47 0.72
C ILE A 66 -8.81 0.54 1.80
N GLU A 67 -8.11 0.50 2.92
CA GLU A 67 -8.51 1.29 4.09
C GLU A 67 -7.32 1.64 4.99
N LEU A 68 -7.49 2.71 5.77
CA LEU A 68 -6.53 3.11 6.80
C LEU A 68 -6.75 2.27 8.06
N LYS A 69 -5.76 1.48 8.43
CA LYS A 69 -5.84 0.59 9.61
C LYS A 69 -4.76 0.89 10.63
N GLN A 70 -5.10 0.65 11.89
CA GLN A 70 -4.12 0.58 12.95
C GLN A 70 -3.56 -0.84 13.01
N VAL A 71 -2.25 -0.96 13.06
CA VAL A 71 -1.55 -2.24 13.19
C VAL A 71 -0.63 -2.21 14.41
N ASP A 72 -0.61 -3.31 15.14
CA ASP A 72 0.22 -3.49 16.33
C ASP A 72 1.65 -3.96 15.99
N SER A 73 2.51 -4.07 16.98
CA SER A 73 3.91 -4.46 16.83
C SER A 73 4.12 -5.90 16.33
N GLN A 74 3.09 -6.74 16.35
CA GLN A 74 3.16 -8.13 15.84
C GLN A 74 2.81 -8.19 14.35
N HIS A 75 2.18 -7.13 13.80
CA HIS A 75 1.80 -7.11 12.41
C HIS A 75 3.02 -6.86 11.49
N PRO A 76 3.19 -7.60 10.39
CA PRO A 76 4.34 -7.43 9.48
C PRO A 76 4.53 -6.00 9.00
N PHE A 77 3.45 -5.25 8.79
CA PHE A 77 3.50 -3.86 8.31
C PHE A 77 3.91 -2.84 9.38
N TYR A 78 4.04 -3.23 10.64
CA TYR A 78 4.36 -2.29 11.73
C TYR A 78 5.67 -1.52 11.45
N ASN A 79 6.73 -2.24 11.06
CA ASN A 79 8.06 -1.69 10.80
C ASN A 79 8.29 -1.29 9.33
N LEU A 80 7.23 -1.19 8.51
CA LEU A 80 7.36 -0.73 7.13
C LEU A 80 7.75 0.74 7.11
N SER A 81 8.82 1.09 6.41
CA SER A 81 9.36 2.44 6.36
C SER A 81 9.98 2.77 5.00
N GLY A 82 10.23 4.05 4.76
CA GLY A 82 10.84 4.54 3.53
C GLY A 82 9.99 4.26 2.29
N SER A 83 10.64 3.88 1.20
CA SER A 83 9.99 3.53 -0.08
C SER A 83 9.67 2.04 -0.23
N ASP A 84 9.83 1.26 0.84
CA ASP A 84 9.55 -0.17 0.79
C ASP A 84 8.06 -0.45 0.62
N ASN A 85 7.77 -1.38 -0.26
CA ASN A 85 6.47 -2.04 -0.35
C ASN A 85 6.52 -3.40 0.35
N MET A 86 5.38 -3.86 0.82
CA MET A 86 5.27 -5.17 1.45
C MET A 86 3.97 -5.85 1.02
N ILE A 87 4.08 -7.14 0.73
CA ILE A 87 2.94 -8.02 0.50
C ILE A 87 3.03 -9.16 1.50
N VAL A 88 1.91 -9.46 2.14
CA VAL A 88 1.80 -10.55 3.12
C VAL A 88 0.78 -11.55 2.62
N PHE A 89 1.20 -12.80 2.47
CA PHE A 89 0.34 -13.91 2.07
C PHE A 89 0.08 -14.82 3.27
N THR A 90 -1.19 -14.88 3.70
CA THR A 90 -1.67 -15.86 4.66
C THR A 90 -2.44 -16.93 3.91
N THR A 91 -1.93 -18.15 3.87
CA THR A 91 -2.52 -19.28 3.15
C THR A 91 -2.57 -20.50 4.07
N GLU A 92 -3.20 -21.58 3.63
CA GLU A 92 -3.17 -22.86 4.35
C GLU A 92 -1.74 -23.28 4.73
N ARG A 93 -0.78 -23.10 3.84
CA ARG A 93 0.63 -23.44 4.07
C ARG A 93 1.34 -22.43 4.98
N TYR A 94 0.99 -21.17 4.88
CA TYR A 94 1.62 -20.05 5.59
C TYR A 94 0.67 -19.42 6.61
N LYS A 95 -0.06 -20.26 7.37
CA LYS A 95 -1.07 -19.81 8.31
C LYS A 95 -0.47 -19.22 9.59
N ASN A 96 0.49 -19.92 10.18
CA ASN A 96 1.11 -19.52 11.44
C ASN A 96 2.29 -18.54 11.21
N ASN A 97 2.98 -18.68 10.07
CA ASN A 97 4.07 -17.81 9.62
C ASN A 97 3.72 -17.35 8.21
N PRO A 98 3.10 -16.19 8.04
CA PRO A 98 2.78 -15.64 6.72
C PRO A 98 4.03 -15.47 5.85
N LEU A 99 3.89 -15.70 4.54
CA LEU A 99 4.93 -15.37 3.59
C LEU A 99 4.93 -13.86 3.39
N VAL A 100 6.08 -13.24 3.68
CA VAL A 100 6.27 -11.80 3.56
C VAL A 100 7.25 -11.51 2.43
N ILE A 101 6.83 -10.69 1.47
CA ILE A 101 7.70 -10.13 0.43
C ILE A 101 7.84 -8.65 0.72
N LYS A 102 9.07 -8.19 0.94
CA LYS A 102 9.39 -6.79 1.24
C LYS A 102 10.54 -6.32 0.36
N GLY A 103 10.43 -5.12 -0.15
CA GLY A 103 11.50 -4.48 -0.92
C GLY A 103 11.10 -3.12 -1.46
N PRO A 104 12.06 -2.38 -2.05
CA PRO A 104 11.76 -1.11 -2.67
C PRO A 104 10.79 -1.31 -3.84
N GLY A 105 9.68 -0.58 -3.84
CA GLY A 105 8.66 -0.64 -4.88
C GLY A 105 8.83 0.43 -5.96
N ALA A 106 9.57 1.48 -5.65
CA ALA A 106 9.80 2.61 -6.54
C ALA A 106 11.23 3.16 -6.36
N GLY A 107 11.69 3.90 -7.35
CA GLY A 107 13.01 4.53 -7.37
C GLY A 107 13.72 4.31 -8.69
N ALA A 108 14.63 5.23 -9.03
CA ALA A 108 15.35 5.21 -10.30
C ALA A 108 16.15 3.91 -10.49
N GLU A 109 16.85 3.46 -9.46
CA GLU A 109 17.69 2.26 -9.53
C GLU A 109 16.88 0.98 -9.73
N VAL A 110 15.79 0.80 -8.96
CA VAL A 110 14.92 -0.38 -9.05
C VAL A 110 14.24 -0.44 -10.41
N THR A 111 13.74 0.70 -10.90
CA THR A 111 13.09 0.78 -12.20
C THR A 111 14.09 0.52 -13.33
N ALA A 112 15.26 1.13 -13.29
CA ALA A 112 16.31 0.92 -14.30
C ALA A 112 16.79 -0.54 -14.31
N ALA A 113 16.96 -1.16 -13.15
CA ALA A 113 17.34 -2.57 -13.05
C ALA A 113 16.27 -3.49 -13.66
N GLY A 114 14.99 -3.22 -13.42
CA GLY A 114 13.88 -3.97 -14.03
C GLY A 114 13.88 -3.87 -15.55
N VAL A 115 13.95 -2.65 -16.10
CA VAL A 115 14.01 -2.41 -17.55
C VAL A 115 15.23 -3.10 -18.17
N PHE A 116 16.40 -3.00 -17.54
CA PHE A 116 17.62 -3.64 -18.03
C PHE A 116 17.52 -5.16 -18.02
N ALA A 117 16.94 -5.75 -16.98
CA ALA A 117 16.71 -7.20 -16.90
C ALA A 117 15.83 -7.70 -18.06
N GLU A 118 14.76 -6.98 -18.41
CA GLU A 118 13.90 -7.29 -19.56
C GLU A 118 14.66 -7.21 -20.89
N ILE A 119 15.49 -6.19 -21.07
CA ILE A 119 16.33 -6.04 -22.29
C ILE A 119 17.26 -7.26 -22.44
N ILE A 120 17.91 -7.68 -21.35
CA ILE A 120 18.79 -8.86 -21.36
C ILE A 120 18.00 -10.15 -21.64
N ALA A 121 16.82 -10.30 -21.03
CA ALA A 121 15.96 -11.46 -21.27
C ALA A 121 15.54 -11.57 -22.75
N ILE A 122 15.11 -10.45 -23.35
CA ILE A 122 14.77 -10.38 -24.78
C ILE A 122 15.99 -10.70 -25.65
N GLY A 123 17.14 -10.10 -25.36
CA GLY A 123 18.40 -10.35 -26.08
C GLY A 123 18.78 -11.83 -26.10
N ASN A 124 18.71 -12.48 -24.95
CA ASN A 124 18.99 -13.92 -24.83
C ASN A 124 17.97 -14.78 -25.58
N TYR A 125 16.69 -14.39 -25.58
CA TYR A 125 15.66 -15.09 -26.35
C TYR A 125 15.87 -14.97 -27.87
N MET A 126 16.32 -13.82 -28.35
CA MET A 126 16.57 -13.57 -29.79
C MET A 126 17.88 -14.21 -30.29
N ALA A 127 18.82 -14.54 -29.39
CA ALA A 127 20.12 -15.13 -29.73
C ALA A 127 20.09 -16.67 -29.83
N ASN A 128 19.00 -17.31 -29.42
CA ASN A 128 18.74 -18.75 -29.55
C ASN A 128 17.79 -19.05 -30.71
#